data_ef216dc0410130f4ab8dcbc7a1e392f2
#
_entry.id   ef216dc0410130f4ab8dcbc7a1e392f2
#
_cell.length_a   1.000
_cell.length_b   1.000
_cell.length_c   1.000
_cell.angle_alpha   90.00
_cell.angle_beta   90.00
_cell.angle_gamma   90.00
#
_symmetry.space_group_name_H-M   'P 1'
#
loop_
_entity.id
_entity.type
_entity.pdbx_description
1 polymer ?
#
loop_
_entity_poly.entity_id
_entity_poly.type
_entity_poly.pdbx_seq_one_letter_code
_entity_poly.pdbx_strand_id
1 'polypeptide(L)'
;MSLPPLPALVVLDVNETLSDLSPLGAAFAAAGLQEHEAEPWFAGLLRDAFALTAAGAHPTFGELARESLLVRAHGRVADPDATAEQVLEAVRGLPPHPDVADGIRALTALGTRVVTLSNGPAATAEALLGRAGVADLVERTLSVDDAPAWKPDRRSYLHALDACGVGDAGEALLAAVHPWDVDGARRAGLRTAWVDRRGSRYPAYAAPADLTVTSLVDLADRLRAR
;
A
#
# COMPACT_ATOMS: atom_id res chain seq x y z
N MET A 1 23.60 -8.32 21.43
CA MET A 1 22.19 -7.90 21.52
C MET A 1 21.37 -9.04 20.92
N SER A 2 20.41 -9.60 21.64
CA SER A 2 19.48 -10.58 21.07
C SER A 2 18.65 -9.90 19.99
N LEU A 3 18.45 -10.58 18.86
CA LEU A 3 17.56 -10.08 17.81
C LEU A 3 16.12 -10.00 18.35
N PRO A 4 15.34 -8.97 17.97
CA PRO A 4 13.97 -8.87 18.43
C PRO A 4 13.15 -10.09 17.96
N PRO A 5 12.14 -10.52 18.73
CA PRO A 5 11.32 -11.69 18.38
C PRO A 5 10.63 -11.51 17.02
N LEU A 6 10.15 -12.62 16.43
CA LEU A 6 9.29 -12.55 15.25
C LEU A 6 8.10 -11.64 15.52
N PRO A 7 7.64 -10.82 14.54
CA PRO A 7 6.40 -10.06 14.69
C PRO A 7 5.22 -11.04 14.80
N ALA A 8 4.29 -10.77 15.69
CA ALA A 8 3.03 -11.51 15.77
C ALA A 8 2.15 -11.23 14.54
N LEU A 9 2.27 -10.01 13.99
CA LEU A 9 1.52 -9.54 12.82
C LEU A 9 2.44 -8.84 11.83
N VAL A 10 2.37 -9.21 10.54
CA VAL A 10 2.92 -8.42 9.42
C VAL A 10 1.76 -7.71 8.73
N VAL A 11 1.84 -6.39 8.65
CA VAL A 11 0.92 -5.51 7.93
C VAL A 11 1.58 -5.13 6.62
N LEU A 12 0.98 -5.51 5.49
CA LEU A 12 1.49 -5.20 4.17
C LEU A 12 0.72 -4.00 3.58
N ASP A 13 1.43 -2.96 3.18
CA ASP A 13 0.87 -1.97 2.26
C ASP A 13 0.54 -2.64 0.92
N VAL A 14 -0.38 -2.07 0.14
CA VAL A 14 -0.88 -2.69 -1.10
C VAL A 14 -0.37 -1.97 -2.34
N ASN A 15 -0.70 -0.68 -2.50
CA ASN A 15 -0.38 0.06 -3.72
C ASN A 15 1.14 0.23 -3.87
N GLU A 16 1.68 -0.15 -5.03
CA GLU A 16 3.11 -0.20 -5.35
C GLU A 16 3.93 -1.19 -4.48
N THR A 17 3.44 -1.58 -3.30
CA THR A 17 4.11 -2.58 -2.45
C THR A 17 3.78 -4.01 -2.91
N LEU A 18 2.50 -4.31 -3.07
CA LEU A 18 2.03 -5.60 -3.60
C LEU A 18 1.66 -5.50 -5.09
N SER A 19 1.00 -4.39 -5.51
CA SER A 19 0.59 -4.17 -6.89
C SER A 19 1.71 -3.53 -7.71
N ASP A 20 1.89 -4.02 -8.94
CA ASP A 20 2.79 -3.40 -9.92
C ASP A 20 2.02 -2.35 -10.72
N LEU A 21 2.39 -1.08 -10.58
CA LEU A 21 1.78 0.04 -11.29
C LEU A 21 2.36 0.24 -12.71
N SER A 22 3.36 -0.54 -13.13
CA SER A 22 4.00 -0.36 -14.44
C SER A 22 3.03 -0.39 -15.64
N PRO A 23 1.92 -1.16 -15.65
CA PRO A 23 0.97 -1.13 -16.76
C PRO A 23 0.11 0.14 -16.84
N LEU A 24 0.08 0.96 -15.77
CA LEU A 24 -0.86 2.07 -15.68
C LEU A 24 -0.60 3.16 -16.72
N GLY A 25 0.65 3.37 -17.13
CA GLY A 25 0.99 4.30 -18.22
C GLY A 25 0.28 3.95 -19.51
N ALA A 26 0.35 2.69 -19.93
CA ALA A 26 -0.33 2.21 -21.14
C ALA A 26 -1.87 2.36 -21.02
N ALA A 27 -2.43 2.16 -19.82
CA ALA A 27 -3.86 2.36 -19.56
C ALA A 27 -4.26 3.84 -19.71
N PHE A 28 -3.42 4.79 -19.27
CA PHE A 28 -3.60 6.22 -19.49
C PHE A 28 -3.63 6.56 -20.98
N ALA A 29 -2.66 6.04 -21.75
CA ALA A 29 -2.60 6.24 -23.19
C ALA A 29 -3.85 5.69 -23.89
N ALA A 30 -4.30 4.49 -23.52
CA ALA A 30 -5.52 3.87 -24.05
C ALA A 30 -6.79 4.68 -23.73
N ALA A 31 -6.81 5.39 -22.59
CA ALA A 31 -7.90 6.27 -22.17
C ALA A 31 -7.82 7.69 -22.75
N GLY A 32 -6.85 7.98 -23.65
CA GLY A 32 -6.70 9.29 -24.32
C GLY A 32 -5.89 10.31 -23.53
N LEU A 33 -5.23 9.91 -22.44
CA LEU A 33 -4.28 10.72 -21.67
C LEU A 33 -2.84 10.44 -22.11
N GLN A 34 -1.85 11.07 -21.48
CA GLN A 34 -0.45 10.78 -21.78
C GLN A 34 0.09 9.71 -20.82
N GLU A 35 0.85 8.76 -21.34
CA GLU A 35 1.44 7.66 -20.57
C GLU A 35 2.21 8.14 -19.35
N HIS A 36 3.03 9.17 -19.51
CA HIS A 36 3.86 9.73 -18.44
C HIS A 36 3.06 10.44 -17.33
N GLU A 37 1.75 10.62 -17.48
CA GLU A 37 0.90 11.24 -16.47
C GLU A 37 0.45 10.27 -15.37
N ALA A 38 0.58 8.97 -15.58
CA ALA A 38 0.12 7.96 -14.63
C ALA A 38 0.81 8.08 -13.26
N GLU A 39 2.14 8.14 -13.23
CA GLU A 39 2.90 8.27 -11.98
C GLU A 39 2.64 9.62 -11.27
N PRO A 40 2.71 10.80 -11.94
CA PRO A 40 2.32 12.07 -11.34
C PRO A 40 0.86 12.13 -10.87
N TRP A 41 -0.06 11.45 -11.56
CA TRP A 41 -1.45 11.36 -11.13
C TRP A 41 -1.55 10.63 -9.79
N PHE A 42 -0.95 9.44 -9.68
CA PHE A 42 -1.00 8.65 -8.45
C PHE A 42 -0.33 9.38 -7.27
N ALA A 43 0.83 9.99 -7.49
CA ALA A 43 1.49 10.84 -6.49
C ALA A 43 0.63 12.04 -6.07
N GLY A 44 -0.05 12.68 -7.04
CA GLY A 44 -0.99 13.77 -6.80
C GLY A 44 -2.20 13.36 -5.97
N LEU A 45 -2.77 12.19 -6.26
CA LEU A 45 -3.86 11.58 -5.50
C LEU A 45 -3.48 11.41 -4.02
N LEU A 46 -2.31 10.83 -3.73
CA LEU A 46 -1.82 10.66 -2.37
C LEU A 46 -1.56 12.00 -1.68
N ARG A 47 -0.93 12.97 -2.37
CA ARG A 47 -0.73 14.33 -1.84
C ARG A 47 -2.05 14.97 -1.41
N ASP A 48 -3.08 14.88 -2.25
CA ASP A 48 -4.37 15.51 -2.00
C ASP A 48 -5.13 14.79 -0.87
N ALA A 49 -5.03 13.47 -0.79
CA ALA A 49 -5.54 12.68 0.33
C ALA A 49 -4.90 13.08 1.66
N PHE A 50 -3.57 13.25 1.69
CA PHE A 50 -2.84 13.69 2.89
C PHE A 50 -3.21 15.11 3.30
N ALA A 51 -3.36 16.02 2.33
CA ALA A 51 -3.79 17.39 2.57
C ALA A 51 -5.23 17.46 3.14
N LEU A 52 -6.15 16.66 2.59
CA LEU A 52 -7.52 16.55 3.07
C LEU A 52 -7.58 15.93 4.46
N THR A 53 -6.80 14.87 4.73
CA THR A 53 -6.69 14.29 6.08
C THR A 53 -6.18 15.33 7.10
N ALA A 54 -5.17 16.12 6.74
CA ALA A 54 -4.66 17.19 7.59
C ALA A 54 -5.68 18.31 7.83
N ALA A 55 -6.57 18.54 6.86
CA ALA A 55 -7.69 19.48 6.96
C ALA A 55 -8.92 18.91 7.71
N GLY A 56 -8.87 17.64 8.14
CA GLY A 56 -9.97 16.98 8.85
C GLY A 56 -11.05 16.39 7.94
N ALA A 57 -10.80 16.27 6.64
CA ALA A 57 -11.68 15.60 5.68
C ALA A 57 -11.21 14.14 5.44
N HIS A 58 -12.15 13.26 5.06
CA HIS A 58 -11.86 11.85 4.83
C HIS A 58 -12.66 11.32 3.62
N PRO A 59 -12.33 11.75 2.38
CA PRO A 59 -12.93 11.16 1.20
C PRO A 59 -12.43 9.73 1.02
N THR A 60 -13.24 8.87 0.38
CA THR A 60 -12.80 7.55 -0.02
C THR A 60 -11.78 7.63 -1.16
N PHE A 61 -10.97 6.56 -1.30
CA PHE A 61 -10.05 6.46 -2.42
C PHE A 61 -10.76 6.59 -3.77
N GLY A 62 -11.91 5.93 -3.93
CA GLY A 62 -12.67 5.93 -5.18
C GLY A 62 -13.15 7.34 -5.58
N GLU A 63 -13.69 8.10 -4.61
CA GLU A 63 -14.13 9.48 -4.83
C GLU A 63 -12.97 10.36 -5.28
N LEU A 64 -11.87 10.36 -4.52
CA LEU A 64 -10.73 11.21 -4.81
C LEU A 64 -10.03 10.81 -6.13
N ALA A 65 -9.89 9.52 -6.39
CA ALA A 65 -9.30 9.02 -7.63
C ALA A 65 -10.12 9.43 -8.86
N ARG A 66 -11.45 9.26 -8.78
CA ARG A 66 -12.35 9.64 -9.86
C ARG A 66 -12.29 11.14 -10.13
N GLU A 67 -12.45 11.97 -9.12
CA GLU A 67 -12.42 13.43 -9.28
C GLU A 67 -11.08 13.94 -9.82
N SER A 68 -9.96 13.40 -9.33
CA SER A 68 -8.62 13.76 -9.84
C SER A 68 -8.42 13.41 -11.32
N LEU A 69 -9.03 12.31 -11.79
CA LEU A 69 -9.05 11.94 -13.22
C LEU A 69 -9.94 12.85 -14.03
N LEU A 70 -11.14 13.20 -13.54
CA LEU A 70 -12.05 14.13 -14.21
C LEU A 70 -11.39 15.51 -14.40
N VAL A 71 -10.74 16.05 -13.36
CA VAL A 71 -9.97 17.30 -13.43
C VAL A 71 -8.88 17.20 -14.49
N ARG A 72 -8.14 16.09 -14.56
CA ARG A 72 -7.07 15.87 -15.53
C ARG A 72 -7.59 15.73 -16.96
N ALA A 73 -8.72 15.07 -17.15
CA ALA A 73 -9.33 14.80 -18.46
C ALA A 73 -10.10 16.01 -19.02
N HIS A 74 -10.48 16.97 -18.16
CA HIS A 74 -11.32 18.13 -18.53
C HIS A 74 -10.73 18.91 -19.70
N GLY A 75 -11.52 19.10 -20.77
CA GLY A 75 -11.13 19.80 -21.99
C GLY A 75 -10.04 19.11 -22.84
N ARG A 76 -9.65 17.88 -22.52
CA ARG A 76 -8.57 17.15 -23.18
C ARG A 76 -9.04 15.87 -23.90
N VAL A 77 -10.13 15.28 -23.44
CA VAL A 77 -10.75 14.10 -24.02
C VAL A 77 -12.23 14.36 -24.31
N ALA A 78 -12.83 13.58 -25.20
CA ALA A 78 -14.23 13.76 -25.59
C ALA A 78 -15.21 13.38 -24.47
N ASP A 79 -14.88 12.34 -23.68
CA ASP A 79 -15.69 11.84 -22.57
C ASP A 79 -14.81 11.63 -21.33
N PRO A 80 -14.72 12.63 -20.44
CA PRO A 80 -13.95 12.53 -19.21
C PRO A 80 -14.43 11.42 -18.26
N ASP A 81 -15.73 11.14 -18.21
CA ASP A 81 -16.28 10.10 -17.35
C ASP A 81 -15.88 8.69 -17.80
N ALA A 82 -15.98 8.43 -19.12
CA ALA A 82 -15.50 7.15 -19.67
C ALA A 82 -13.99 6.98 -19.50
N THR A 83 -13.21 8.07 -19.68
CA THR A 83 -11.75 8.05 -19.44
C THR A 83 -11.43 7.72 -17.98
N ALA A 84 -12.11 8.36 -17.02
CA ALA A 84 -11.90 8.11 -15.60
C ALA A 84 -12.23 6.65 -15.25
N GLU A 85 -13.37 6.12 -15.72
CA GLU A 85 -13.74 4.73 -15.45
C GLU A 85 -12.77 3.72 -16.06
N GLN A 86 -12.29 3.96 -17.28
CA GLN A 86 -11.31 3.09 -17.92
C GLN A 86 -9.97 3.03 -17.14
N VAL A 87 -9.50 4.17 -16.62
CA VAL A 87 -8.28 4.20 -15.79
C VAL A 87 -8.52 3.52 -14.45
N LEU A 88 -9.67 3.76 -13.79
CA LEU A 88 -10.01 3.12 -12.53
C LEU A 88 -10.13 1.60 -12.66
N GLU A 89 -10.68 1.12 -13.78
CA GLU A 89 -10.72 -0.32 -14.06
C GLU A 89 -9.31 -0.90 -14.21
N ALA A 90 -8.41 -0.19 -14.88
CA ALA A 90 -7.02 -0.59 -14.97
C ALA A 90 -6.32 -0.63 -13.59
N VAL A 91 -6.62 0.32 -12.69
CA VAL A 91 -6.14 0.29 -11.30
C VAL A 91 -6.63 -0.95 -10.56
N ARG A 92 -7.91 -1.30 -10.69
CA ARG A 92 -8.49 -2.53 -10.09
C ARG A 92 -7.85 -3.80 -10.66
N GLY A 93 -7.42 -3.76 -11.92
CA GLY A 93 -6.82 -4.87 -12.65
C GLY A 93 -5.30 -5.03 -12.50
N LEU A 94 -4.61 -4.17 -11.75
CA LEU A 94 -3.14 -4.21 -11.63
C LEU A 94 -2.63 -5.57 -11.16
N PRO A 95 -1.55 -6.10 -11.76
CA PRO A 95 -0.97 -7.38 -11.36
C PRO A 95 -0.21 -7.25 -10.03
N PRO A 96 -0.04 -8.35 -9.29
CA PRO A 96 0.90 -8.40 -8.17
C PRO A 96 2.34 -8.38 -8.68
N HIS A 97 3.28 -7.86 -7.87
CA HIS A 97 4.71 -8.09 -8.12
C HIS A 97 5.05 -9.58 -8.06
N PRO A 98 6.08 -10.04 -8.80
CA PRO A 98 6.40 -11.48 -8.91
C PRO A 98 6.72 -12.18 -7.59
N ASP A 99 7.24 -11.45 -6.60
CA ASP A 99 7.65 -11.97 -5.30
C ASP A 99 6.51 -12.06 -4.26
N VAL A 100 5.33 -11.52 -4.57
CA VAL A 100 4.23 -11.37 -3.59
C VAL A 100 3.73 -12.73 -3.11
N ALA A 101 3.46 -13.64 -4.03
CA ALA A 101 2.94 -14.95 -3.67
C ALA A 101 3.92 -15.74 -2.78
N ASP A 102 5.17 -15.81 -3.20
CA ASP A 102 6.19 -16.57 -2.46
C ASP A 102 6.58 -15.88 -1.15
N GLY A 103 6.60 -14.54 -1.12
CA GLY A 103 6.84 -13.76 0.09
C GLY A 103 5.75 -13.98 1.14
N ILE A 104 4.46 -13.92 0.77
CA ILE A 104 3.35 -14.17 1.69
C ILE A 104 3.37 -15.61 2.22
N ARG A 105 3.60 -16.62 1.34
CA ARG A 105 3.77 -18.01 1.77
C ARG A 105 4.93 -18.17 2.76
N ALA A 106 6.06 -17.53 2.48
CA ALA A 106 7.24 -17.61 3.34
C ALA A 106 7.00 -16.94 4.71
N LEU A 107 6.30 -15.78 4.75
CA LEU A 107 5.94 -15.09 5.99
C LEU A 107 4.99 -15.94 6.85
N THR A 108 3.94 -16.50 6.25
CA THR A 108 2.98 -17.35 6.97
C THR A 108 3.62 -18.66 7.45
N ALA A 109 4.57 -19.23 6.70
CA ALA A 109 5.33 -20.41 7.11
C ALA A 109 6.22 -20.17 8.34
N LEU A 110 6.54 -18.92 8.70
CA LEU A 110 7.20 -18.55 9.95
C LEU A 110 6.25 -18.52 11.16
N GLY A 111 4.95 -18.76 10.95
CA GLY A 111 3.92 -18.63 11.98
C GLY A 111 3.46 -17.20 12.23
N THR A 112 3.82 -16.25 11.37
CA THR A 112 3.41 -14.85 11.46
C THR A 112 2.06 -14.67 10.79
N ARG A 113 1.14 -13.97 11.45
CA ARG A 113 -0.13 -13.54 10.86
C ARG A 113 0.15 -12.46 9.80
N VAL A 114 -0.54 -12.50 8.67
CA VAL A 114 -0.38 -11.53 7.58
C VAL A 114 -1.71 -10.86 7.30
N VAL A 115 -1.70 -9.53 7.25
CA VAL A 115 -2.85 -8.69 6.85
C VAL A 115 -2.39 -7.63 5.87
N THR A 116 -3.33 -7.02 5.14
CA THR A 116 -3.02 -5.81 4.36
C THR A 116 -3.66 -4.58 5.00
N LEU A 117 -3.05 -3.40 4.82
CA LEU A 117 -3.64 -2.10 5.13
C LEU A 117 -3.38 -1.15 3.96
N SER A 118 -4.44 -0.84 3.22
CA SER A 118 -4.38 0.00 2.02
C SER A 118 -5.01 1.36 2.23
N ASN A 119 -4.49 2.39 1.56
CA ASN A 119 -5.22 3.64 1.31
C ASN A 119 -6.32 3.47 0.24
N GLY A 120 -6.30 2.37 -0.52
CA GLY A 120 -7.34 1.98 -1.49
C GLY A 120 -8.38 1.02 -0.88
N PRO A 121 -9.46 0.73 -1.64
CA PRO A 121 -10.53 -0.16 -1.19
C PRO A 121 -10.05 -1.59 -0.88
N ALA A 122 -10.60 -2.21 0.16
CA ALA A 122 -10.29 -3.60 0.53
C ALA A 122 -10.54 -4.58 -0.62
N ALA A 123 -11.63 -4.41 -1.38
CA ALA A 123 -11.97 -5.26 -2.53
C ALA A 123 -10.87 -5.28 -3.61
N THR A 124 -10.13 -4.17 -3.81
CA THR A 124 -9.00 -4.12 -4.75
C THR A 124 -7.83 -4.98 -4.25
N ALA A 125 -7.54 -4.95 -2.95
CA ALA A 125 -6.52 -5.80 -2.34
C ALA A 125 -6.93 -7.28 -2.38
N GLU A 126 -8.18 -7.61 -2.10
CA GLU A 126 -8.73 -8.98 -2.21
C GLU A 126 -8.58 -9.54 -3.63
N ALA A 127 -8.96 -8.77 -4.64
CA ALA A 127 -8.81 -9.16 -6.03
C ALA A 127 -7.35 -9.36 -6.44
N LEU A 128 -6.44 -8.51 -5.96
CA LEU A 128 -5.00 -8.64 -6.18
C LEU A 128 -4.45 -9.94 -5.56
N LEU A 129 -4.79 -10.21 -4.30
CA LEU A 129 -4.38 -11.43 -3.59
C LEU A 129 -4.97 -12.69 -4.22
N GLY A 130 -6.21 -12.61 -4.72
CA GLY A 130 -6.84 -13.67 -5.51
C GLY A 130 -6.08 -13.98 -6.78
N ARG A 131 -5.65 -12.95 -7.53
CA ARG A 131 -4.79 -13.11 -8.72
C ARG A 131 -3.41 -13.70 -8.38
N ALA A 132 -2.87 -13.35 -7.21
CA ALA A 132 -1.62 -13.92 -6.71
C ALA A 132 -1.77 -15.37 -6.18
N GLY A 133 -3.00 -15.88 -5.97
CA GLY A 133 -3.27 -17.21 -5.45
C GLY A 133 -2.83 -17.38 -3.98
N VAL A 134 -3.03 -16.33 -3.16
CA VAL A 134 -2.63 -16.29 -1.73
C VAL A 134 -3.68 -15.61 -0.84
N ALA A 135 -4.88 -15.40 -1.33
CA ALA A 135 -5.95 -14.73 -0.56
C ALA A 135 -6.29 -15.47 0.74
N ASP A 136 -6.24 -16.79 0.73
CA ASP A 136 -6.49 -17.68 1.88
C ASP A 136 -5.38 -17.64 2.96
N LEU A 137 -4.22 -17.08 2.64
CA LEU A 137 -3.10 -16.91 3.56
C LEU A 137 -3.09 -15.54 4.26
N VAL A 138 -3.91 -14.61 3.79
CA VAL A 138 -4.04 -13.26 4.35
C VAL A 138 -5.26 -13.22 5.26
N GLU A 139 -5.06 -12.97 6.55
CA GLU A 139 -6.14 -13.04 7.55
C GLU A 139 -7.21 -11.98 7.35
N ARG A 140 -6.80 -10.75 6.98
CA ARG A 140 -7.69 -9.62 6.70
C ARG A 140 -7.12 -8.72 5.62
N THR A 141 -8.01 -8.17 4.81
CA THR A 141 -7.73 -7.05 3.91
C THR A 141 -8.37 -5.78 4.50
N LEU A 142 -7.54 -4.88 5.02
CA LEU A 142 -7.99 -3.66 5.68
C LEU A 142 -7.83 -2.46 4.76
N SER A 143 -8.79 -1.56 4.80
CA SER A 143 -8.79 -0.28 4.09
C SER A 143 -8.85 0.88 5.07
N VAL A 144 -8.27 2.02 4.70
CA VAL A 144 -8.46 3.28 5.44
C VAL A 144 -9.88 3.84 5.26
N ASP A 145 -10.66 3.34 4.31
CA ASP A 145 -12.07 3.71 4.17
C ASP A 145 -12.89 3.35 5.43
N ASP A 146 -12.45 2.31 6.19
CA ASP A 146 -13.04 1.91 7.46
C ASP A 146 -12.32 2.53 8.68
N ALA A 147 -11.22 3.24 8.46
CA ALA A 147 -10.41 3.88 9.50
C ALA A 147 -10.75 5.38 9.64
N PRO A 148 -10.38 6.04 10.76
CA PRO A 148 -10.67 7.46 10.97
C PRO A 148 -9.86 8.43 10.08
N ALA A 149 -8.87 7.94 9.34
CA ALA A 149 -7.97 8.76 8.53
C ALA A 149 -7.19 7.92 7.52
N TRP A 150 -6.64 8.56 6.48
CA TRP A 150 -5.68 7.94 5.57
C TRP A 150 -4.31 7.72 6.24
N LYS A 151 -3.59 6.68 5.86
CA LYS A 151 -2.15 6.62 6.12
C LYS A 151 -1.49 7.86 5.48
N PRO A 152 -0.50 8.50 6.11
CA PRO A 152 0.27 8.05 7.28
C PRO A 152 -0.25 8.52 8.65
N ASP A 153 -1.51 8.90 8.79
CA ASP A 153 -2.05 9.26 10.11
C ASP A 153 -1.96 8.06 11.06
N ARG A 154 -1.52 8.30 12.29
CA ARG A 154 -1.37 7.27 13.33
C ARG A 154 -2.65 6.44 13.54
N ARG A 155 -3.82 7.09 13.41
CA ARG A 155 -5.13 6.45 13.64
C ARG A 155 -5.40 5.28 12.70
N SER A 156 -4.88 5.32 11.46
CA SER A 156 -5.04 4.24 10.48
C SER A 156 -4.34 2.96 10.93
N TYR A 157 -3.11 3.09 11.43
CA TYR A 157 -2.34 1.93 11.91
C TYR A 157 -2.93 1.35 13.19
N LEU A 158 -3.33 2.21 14.15
CA LEU A 158 -3.95 1.78 15.41
C LEU A 158 -5.30 1.08 15.14
N HIS A 159 -6.09 1.59 14.19
CA HIS A 159 -7.32 0.92 13.75
C HIS A 159 -7.03 -0.49 13.22
N ALA A 160 -5.99 -0.65 12.40
CA ALA A 160 -5.61 -1.97 11.89
C ALA A 160 -5.16 -2.94 13.00
N LEU A 161 -4.41 -2.44 13.99
CA LEU A 161 -3.98 -3.25 15.15
C LEU A 161 -5.19 -3.69 16.01
N ASP A 162 -6.11 -2.78 16.27
CA ASP A 162 -7.35 -3.06 17.02
C ASP A 162 -8.21 -4.11 16.29
N ALA A 163 -8.42 -3.93 14.99
CA ALA A 163 -9.14 -4.89 14.15
C ALA A 163 -8.51 -6.30 14.15
N CYS A 164 -7.19 -6.39 14.37
CA CYS A 164 -6.45 -7.64 14.45
C CYS A 164 -6.24 -8.14 15.90
N GLY A 165 -6.72 -7.42 16.90
CA GLY A 165 -6.57 -7.78 18.32
C GLY A 165 -5.11 -7.71 18.81
N VAL A 166 -4.28 -6.82 18.27
CA VAL A 166 -2.88 -6.60 18.65
C VAL A 166 -2.81 -5.41 19.58
N GLY A 167 -2.53 -5.65 20.86
CA GLY A 167 -2.50 -4.62 21.89
C GLY A 167 -1.20 -3.82 21.96
N ASP A 168 -0.07 -4.43 21.61
CA ASP A 168 1.24 -3.76 21.57
C ASP A 168 1.67 -3.55 20.11
N ALA A 169 1.77 -2.30 19.69
CA ALA A 169 2.19 -1.94 18.34
C ALA A 169 3.59 -2.49 17.98
N GLY A 170 4.47 -2.67 18.97
CA GLY A 170 5.80 -3.24 18.79
C GLY A 170 5.80 -4.73 18.39
N GLU A 171 4.67 -5.43 18.54
CA GLU A 171 4.48 -6.81 18.08
C GLU A 171 4.10 -6.89 16.59
N ALA A 172 3.74 -5.77 15.98
CA ALA A 172 3.42 -5.68 14.56
C ALA A 172 4.57 -5.07 13.75
N LEU A 173 4.71 -5.51 12.50
CA LEU A 173 5.66 -4.98 11.53
C LEU A 173 4.92 -4.53 10.28
N LEU A 174 5.04 -3.24 9.91
CA LEU A 174 4.61 -2.77 8.60
C LEU A 174 5.71 -2.99 7.56
N ALA A 175 5.34 -3.48 6.37
CA ALA A 175 6.21 -3.52 5.21
C ALA A 175 5.60 -2.70 4.06
N ALA A 176 6.35 -1.72 3.55
CA ALA A 176 5.91 -0.82 2.50
C ALA A 176 7.09 -0.32 1.64
N VAL A 177 6.80 0.00 0.35
CA VAL A 177 7.77 0.67 -0.53
C VAL A 177 7.86 2.16 -0.24
N HIS A 178 6.82 2.76 0.34
CA HIS A 178 6.72 4.19 0.55
C HIS A 178 7.40 4.62 1.85
N PRO A 179 8.43 5.49 1.81
CA PRO A 179 9.06 5.98 3.04
C PRO A 179 8.10 6.74 3.97
N TRP A 180 7.06 7.41 3.44
CA TRP A 180 6.06 8.10 4.23
C TRP A 180 5.17 7.13 5.02
N ASP A 181 4.88 5.93 4.49
CA ASP A 181 4.12 4.89 5.17
C ASP A 181 4.96 4.23 6.28
N VAL A 182 6.22 3.94 5.97
CA VAL A 182 7.20 3.45 6.95
C VAL A 182 7.38 4.44 8.11
N ASP A 183 7.52 5.74 7.82
CA ASP A 183 7.63 6.81 8.84
C ASP A 183 6.36 6.89 9.70
N GLY A 184 5.18 6.87 9.07
CA GLY A 184 3.89 6.92 9.77
C GLY A 184 3.69 5.73 10.71
N ALA A 185 3.94 4.52 10.24
CA ALA A 185 3.84 3.29 11.03
C ALA A 185 4.83 3.29 12.22
N ARG A 186 6.08 3.71 12.00
CA ARG A 186 7.06 3.84 13.06
C ARG A 186 6.63 4.84 14.12
N ARG A 187 6.08 5.99 13.74
CA ARG A 187 5.52 6.97 14.68
C ARG A 187 4.27 6.46 15.40
N ALA A 188 3.55 5.53 14.81
CA ALA A 188 2.46 4.83 15.47
C ALA A 188 2.92 3.75 16.47
N GLY A 189 4.22 3.39 16.45
CA GLY A 189 4.85 2.44 17.36
C GLY A 189 5.10 1.06 16.76
N LEU A 190 4.75 0.85 15.48
CA LEU A 190 5.02 -0.41 14.79
C LEU A 190 6.53 -0.55 14.48
N ARG A 191 6.96 -1.78 14.35
CA ARG A 191 8.21 -2.12 13.67
C ARG A 191 8.02 -1.93 12.17
N THR A 192 9.11 -1.69 11.44
CA THR A 192 9.01 -1.28 10.05
C THR A 192 10.04 -1.96 9.16
N ALA A 193 9.60 -2.32 7.95
CA ALA A 193 10.44 -2.78 6.86
C ALA A 193 10.20 -1.90 5.62
N TRP A 194 11.25 -1.26 5.14
CA TRP A 194 11.21 -0.59 3.85
C TRP A 194 11.54 -1.58 2.74
N VAL A 195 10.63 -1.73 1.79
CA VAL A 195 10.79 -2.61 0.62
C VAL A 195 11.34 -1.79 -0.53
N ASP A 196 12.66 -1.80 -0.72
CA ASP A 196 13.34 -1.07 -1.79
C ASP A 196 13.36 -1.90 -3.09
N ARG A 197 12.32 -1.78 -3.89
CA ARG A 197 12.20 -2.48 -5.17
C ARG A 197 13.06 -1.88 -6.30
N ARG A 198 13.58 -0.67 -6.10
CA ARG A 198 14.22 0.11 -7.18
C ARG A 198 15.70 0.44 -6.93
N GLY A 199 16.29 0.00 -5.82
CA GLY A 199 17.65 0.39 -5.42
C GLY A 199 17.74 1.88 -5.09
N SER A 200 16.74 2.44 -4.45
CA SER A 200 16.59 3.85 -4.16
C SER A 200 17.33 4.26 -2.88
N ARG A 201 17.51 5.56 -2.67
CA ARG A 201 18.00 6.07 -1.40
C ARG A 201 16.83 6.36 -0.47
N TYR A 202 16.85 5.78 0.73
CA TYR A 202 15.87 6.14 1.77
C TYR A 202 16.06 7.61 2.19
N PRO A 203 14.98 8.41 2.28
CA PRO A 203 15.10 9.84 2.56
C PRO A 203 15.49 10.10 4.02
N ALA A 204 16.47 10.99 4.22
CA ALA A 204 17.00 11.30 5.55
C ALA A 204 16.03 12.09 6.47
N TYR A 205 14.94 12.63 5.92
CA TYR A 205 13.90 13.33 6.70
C TYR A 205 12.89 12.37 7.33
N ALA A 206 12.78 11.14 6.83
CA ALA A 206 11.90 10.11 7.38
C ALA A 206 12.60 9.36 8.53
N ALA A 207 11.83 8.87 9.49
CA ALA A 207 12.36 8.00 10.53
C ALA A 207 12.94 6.73 9.91
N PRO A 208 14.11 6.25 10.36
CA PRO A 208 14.76 5.10 9.75
C PRO A 208 13.92 3.83 9.89
N ALA A 209 13.81 3.03 8.84
CA ALA A 209 13.21 1.71 8.92
C ALA A 209 14.06 0.77 9.78
N ASP A 210 13.42 -0.18 10.48
CA ASP A 210 14.15 -1.22 11.24
C ASP A 210 14.82 -2.24 10.33
N LEU A 211 14.22 -2.48 9.14
CA LEU A 211 14.77 -3.31 8.07
C LEU A 211 14.68 -2.60 6.73
N THR A 212 15.68 -2.82 5.89
CA THR A 212 15.62 -2.55 4.45
C THR A 212 15.73 -3.87 3.72
N VAL A 213 14.78 -4.16 2.85
CA VAL A 213 14.67 -5.41 2.08
C VAL A 213 14.35 -5.08 0.62
N THR A 214 14.64 -6.00 -0.29
CA THR A 214 14.41 -5.79 -1.73
C THR A 214 13.11 -6.45 -2.24
N SER A 215 12.51 -7.33 -1.43
CA SER A 215 11.29 -8.08 -1.77
C SER A 215 10.63 -8.61 -0.50
N LEU A 216 9.41 -9.15 -0.63
CA LEU A 216 8.75 -9.86 0.48
C LEU A 216 9.44 -11.19 0.81
N VAL A 217 10.09 -11.82 -0.17
CA VAL A 217 10.91 -13.03 0.07
C VAL A 217 12.13 -12.66 0.94
N ASP A 218 12.85 -11.59 0.59
CA ASP A 218 13.98 -11.08 1.41
C ASP A 218 13.51 -10.71 2.83
N LEU A 219 12.30 -10.12 2.97
CA LEU A 219 11.72 -9.86 4.29
C LEU A 219 11.56 -11.14 5.11
N ALA A 220 10.97 -12.17 4.53
CA ALA A 220 10.80 -13.46 5.22
C ALA A 220 12.14 -14.09 5.61
N ASP A 221 13.15 -14.02 4.73
CA ASP A 221 14.50 -14.54 5.02
C ASP A 221 15.18 -13.76 6.14
N ARG A 222 15.06 -12.42 6.16
CA ARG A 222 15.56 -11.58 7.26
C ARG A 222 14.87 -11.89 8.59
N LEU A 223 13.57 -12.19 8.57
CA LEU A 223 12.84 -12.56 9.77
C LEU A 223 13.19 -13.97 10.24
N ARG A 224 13.48 -14.90 9.33
CA ARG A 224 13.92 -16.28 9.65
C ARG A 224 15.32 -16.33 10.25
N ALA A 225 16.23 -15.46 9.82
CA ALA A 225 17.62 -15.42 10.26
C ALA A 225 17.84 -14.80 11.66
N ARG A 226 16.78 -14.55 12.41
CA ARG A 226 16.79 -13.88 13.73
C ARG A 226 16.89 -14.84 14.90
#